data_bfa2def8f7a7c798145574afe4d5e80c
#
_entry.id   bfa2def8f7a7c798145574afe4d5e80c
#
_cell.length_a   1.000
_cell.length_b   1.000
_cell.length_c   1.000
_cell.angle_alpha   90.00
_cell.angle_beta   90.00
_cell.angle_gamma   90.00
#
_symmetry.space_group_name_H-M   'P 1'
#
loop_
_entity.id
_entity.type
_entity.pdbx_description
1 polymer ?
#
loop_
_entity_poly.entity_id
_entity_poly.type
_entity_poly.pdbx_seq_one_letter_code
_entity_poly.pdbx_strand_id
1 'polypeptide(L)'
;LNNLTLFIYQHFEGEGSQSLYFFLSYFCLNKNDQQAIDYALTCLNSRNYADGTSYNFSLCKNTIRATIRCNLWHEYDKWMDILESAVGGDNPELLQLREQGECAINKALARHEHPINPTNVTPITLDSVKTEELLILLSIIDGCGGDWGIVAKEELLRYTFPSKEIANKQLINLLTQHILKISVSDFSSLKDDDLYNFDAFINLCRFHLNIIGISDTKTISLKVLQEEVLKREDIKDSIINLWRKINLGYFYNTLEYYLSKISERWAQEFLLNENTRQRLENIITSARRLSFSAYKSVNSTVGFHELQSTGTKHTQNMLLHEINKYISFIEQSDVDYSKPRYDKMPILSVERQLYDLFNLEPAILYNEVPSIGIVENCMLLDEF
;
A
#
# COMPACT_ATOMS: atom_id res chain seq x y z
N LEU A 1 -2.90 35.77 19.32
CA LEU A 1 -2.24 34.97 20.36
C LEU A 1 -0.82 35.51 20.62
N ASN A 2 0.04 35.61 19.59
CA ASN A 2 1.40 36.11 19.70
C ASN A 2 1.50 37.48 20.37
N ASN A 3 0.57 38.39 20.08
CA ASN A 3 0.56 39.74 20.68
C ASN A 3 0.14 39.72 22.17
N LEU A 4 -0.76 38.81 22.55
CA LEU A 4 -1.17 38.66 23.96
C LEU A 4 -0.06 38.00 24.75
N THR A 5 0.61 37.00 24.19
CA THR A 5 1.76 36.31 24.79
C THR A 5 2.93 37.29 24.97
N LEU A 6 3.22 38.11 23.97
CA LEU A 6 4.26 39.14 24.01
C LEU A 6 3.93 40.23 25.04
N PHE A 7 2.68 40.67 25.13
CA PHE A 7 2.22 41.66 26.11
C PHE A 7 2.36 41.14 27.55
N ILE A 8 1.97 39.88 27.76
CA ILE A 8 2.10 39.23 29.07
C ILE A 8 3.58 39.06 29.45
N TYR A 9 4.41 38.64 28.48
CA TYR A 9 5.87 38.49 28.68
C TYR A 9 6.56 39.80 29.08
N GLN A 10 6.12 40.94 28.51
CA GLN A 10 6.70 42.25 28.74
C GLN A 10 6.26 42.91 30.07
N HIS A 11 5.15 42.46 30.69
CA HIS A 11 4.56 43.16 31.82
C HIS A 11 4.56 42.36 33.15
N PHE A 12 4.98 41.10 33.12
CA PHE A 12 4.97 40.21 34.28
C PHE A 12 6.33 39.56 34.53
N GLU A 13 7.37 40.42 34.81
CA GLU A 13 8.62 39.95 35.36
C GLU A 13 8.51 39.94 36.90
N GLY A 14 8.41 38.74 37.51
CA GLY A 14 8.40 38.61 38.99
C GLY A 14 7.72 37.34 39.49
N GLU A 15 7.39 37.27 40.77
CA GLU A 15 6.82 36.08 41.45
C GLU A 15 5.47 35.59 40.90
N GLY A 16 4.80 36.34 40.06
CA GLY A 16 3.62 35.94 39.31
C GLY A 16 3.90 35.12 38.04
N SER A 17 5.14 34.94 37.66
CA SER A 17 5.55 34.29 36.40
C SER A 17 5.19 32.79 36.32
N GLN A 18 5.14 32.10 37.44
CA GLN A 18 4.81 30.65 37.49
C GLN A 18 3.39 30.36 37.03
N SER A 19 2.43 31.06 37.61
CA SER A 19 1.03 30.90 37.20
C SER A 19 0.84 31.24 35.72
N LEU A 20 1.61 32.21 35.22
CA LEU A 20 1.61 32.58 33.83
C LEU A 20 2.13 31.44 32.93
N TYR A 21 3.30 30.86 33.22
CA TYR A 21 3.86 29.75 32.45
C TYR A 21 2.97 28.50 32.50
N PHE A 22 2.33 28.25 33.65
CA PHE A 22 1.32 27.22 33.76
C PHE A 22 0.15 27.45 32.78
N PHE A 23 -0.42 28.67 32.77
CA PHE A 23 -1.50 29.00 31.84
C PHE A 23 -1.05 28.99 30.38
N LEU A 24 0.17 29.45 30.07
CA LEU A 24 0.69 29.40 28.70
C LEU A 24 0.90 27.96 28.25
N SER A 25 1.44 27.10 29.11
CA SER A 25 1.55 25.67 28.81
C SER A 25 0.21 25.06 28.50
N TYR A 26 -0.78 25.26 29.37
CA TYR A 26 -2.15 24.78 29.17
C TYR A 26 -2.79 25.34 27.90
N PHE A 27 -2.57 26.61 27.60
CA PHE A 27 -3.16 27.28 26.44
C PHE A 27 -2.55 26.84 25.10
N CYS A 28 -1.27 26.47 25.11
CA CYS A 28 -0.59 25.95 23.93
C CYS A 28 -0.88 24.46 23.69
N LEU A 29 -1.38 23.74 24.69
CA LEU A 29 -1.70 22.32 24.59
C LEU A 29 -2.68 22.06 23.43
N ASN A 30 -2.42 21.06 22.63
CA ASN A 30 -3.16 20.71 21.39
C ASN A 30 -3.11 21.73 20.24
N LYS A 31 -2.39 22.85 20.40
CA LYS A 31 -2.20 23.86 19.36
C LYS A 31 -0.73 23.96 18.96
N ASN A 32 0.15 23.93 19.92
CA ASN A 32 1.59 23.89 19.76
C ASN A 32 2.18 23.16 20.96
N ASP A 33 2.19 21.85 20.92
CA ASP A 33 2.61 21.01 22.04
C ASP A 33 4.08 21.21 22.41
N GLN A 34 4.97 21.53 21.46
CA GLN A 34 6.35 21.87 21.76
C GLN A 34 6.45 23.11 22.65
N GLN A 35 5.75 24.19 22.32
CA GLN A 35 5.70 25.39 23.18
C GLN A 35 5.05 25.09 24.54
N ALA A 36 4.05 24.21 24.58
CA ALA A 36 3.44 23.80 25.85
C ALA A 36 4.46 23.13 26.78
N ILE A 37 5.32 22.26 26.24
CA ILE A 37 6.41 21.60 26.95
C ILE A 37 7.45 22.62 27.42
N ASP A 38 7.89 23.54 26.56
CA ASP A 38 8.87 24.56 26.88
C ASP A 38 8.39 25.48 28.01
N TYR A 39 7.11 25.88 28.00
CA TYR A 39 6.52 26.65 29.08
C TYR A 39 6.39 25.86 30.38
N ALA A 40 6.07 24.56 30.29
CA ALA A 40 6.02 23.68 31.44
C ALA A 40 7.39 23.49 32.08
N LEU A 41 8.45 23.31 31.29
CA LEU A 41 9.84 23.27 31.75
C LEU A 41 10.27 24.57 32.42
N THR A 42 9.92 25.72 31.88
CA THR A 42 10.18 27.03 32.46
C THR A 42 9.47 27.19 33.81
N CYS A 43 8.22 26.72 33.90
CA CYS A 43 7.43 26.70 35.11
C CYS A 43 8.11 25.86 36.20
N LEU A 44 8.60 24.66 35.89
CA LEU A 44 9.31 23.78 36.85
C LEU A 44 10.64 24.32 37.32
N ASN A 45 11.37 24.98 36.45
CA ASN A 45 12.68 25.52 36.77
C ASN A 45 12.62 26.81 37.65
N SER A 46 11.41 27.35 37.85
CA SER A 46 11.24 28.51 38.72
C SER A 46 11.31 28.09 40.21
N ARG A 47 12.01 28.87 41.04
CA ARG A 47 12.47 28.52 42.38
C ARG A 47 11.39 28.11 43.40
N ASN A 48 10.10 28.30 43.14
CA ASN A 48 9.02 28.07 44.09
C ASN A 48 8.20 26.78 43.83
N TYR A 49 8.68 25.87 42.98
CA TYR A 49 7.92 24.70 42.56
C TYR A 49 8.08 23.45 43.43
N ALA A 50 8.70 23.59 44.62
CA ALA A 50 9.15 22.46 45.43
C ALA A 50 8.04 21.79 46.28
N ASP A 51 6.84 22.36 46.41
CA ASP A 51 5.79 21.81 47.27
C ASP A 51 4.63 21.22 46.49
N GLY A 52 4.40 19.90 46.65
CA GLY A 52 3.43 19.06 46.00
C GLY A 52 1.96 19.52 45.99
N THR A 53 1.67 20.59 45.29
CA THR A 53 0.35 21.16 45.13
C THR A 53 -0.40 20.51 43.95
N SER A 54 -1.74 20.54 43.95
CA SER A 54 -2.59 20.01 42.87
C SER A 54 -2.28 20.57 41.47
N TYR A 55 -1.61 21.72 41.40
CA TYR A 55 -1.12 22.34 40.17
C TYR A 55 -0.05 21.52 39.47
N ASN A 56 0.84 20.87 40.21
CA ASN A 56 1.93 20.09 39.70
C ASN A 56 1.43 18.86 38.96
N PHE A 57 0.43 18.18 39.54
CA PHE A 57 -0.16 17.00 38.93
C PHE A 57 -0.76 17.30 37.56
N SER A 58 -1.56 18.35 37.45
CA SER A 58 -2.19 18.75 36.19
C SER A 58 -1.18 19.17 35.13
N LEU A 59 -0.11 19.88 35.54
CA LEU A 59 0.96 20.30 34.66
C LEU A 59 1.73 19.09 34.13
N CYS A 60 2.19 18.20 34.99
CA CYS A 60 2.91 16.98 34.59
C CYS A 60 2.06 16.11 33.66
N LYS A 61 0.80 15.86 34.01
CA LYS A 61 -0.14 15.08 33.20
C LYS A 61 -0.33 15.67 31.79
N ASN A 62 -0.52 16.98 31.69
CA ASN A 62 -0.71 17.64 30.40
C ASN A 62 0.59 17.65 29.57
N THR A 63 1.73 17.82 30.22
CA THR A 63 3.04 17.78 29.57
C THR A 63 3.36 16.36 29.06
N ILE A 64 3.12 15.33 29.86
CA ILE A 64 3.25 13.93 29.44
C ILE A 64 2.41 13.65 28.18
N ARG A 65 1.17 14.11 28.14
CA ARG A 65 0.32 13.95 26.95
C ARG A 65 0.87 14.72 25.74
N ALA A 66 1.47 15.89 25.95
CA ALA A 66 2.11 16.64 24.87
C ALA A 66 3.38 15.94 24.37
N THR A 67 4.22 15.40 25.26
CA THR A 67 5.43 14.64 24.88
C THR A 67 5.08 13.38 24.07
N ILE A 68 4.01 12.67 24.44
CA ILE A 68 3.49 11.52 23.68
C ILE A 68 3.10 11.95 22.26
N ARG A 69 2.35 13.05 22.10
CA ARG A 69 1.92 13.53 20.77
C ARG A 69 3.08 14.02 19.89
N CYS A 70 4.13 14.54 20.52
CA CYS A 70 5.34 15.02 19.82
C CYS A 70 6.41 13.94 19.62
N ASN A 71 6.19 12.71 20.09
CA ASN A 71 7.18 11.60 20.10
C ASN A 71 8.49 11.97 20.81
N LEU A 72 8.42 12.77 21.86
CA LEU A 72 9.57 13.21 22.66
C LEU A 72 9.79 12.26 23.84
N TRP A 73 10.27 11.05 23.57
CA TRP A 73 10.33 9.94 24.54
C TRP A 73 11.24 10.22 25.72
N HIS A 74 12.38 10.91 25.53
CA HIS A 74 13.26 11.29 26.61
C HIS A 74 12.59 12.28 27.59
N GLU A 75 11.84 13.23 27.07
CA GLU A 75 11.06 14.15 27.91
C GLU A 75 9.87 13.43 28.58
N TYR A 76 9.24 12.49 27.87
CA TYR A 76 8.18 11.64 28.43
C TYR A 76 8.67 10.90 29.69
N ASP A 77 9.80 10.19 29.62
CA ASP A 77 10.36 9.45 30.75
C ASP A 77 10.63 10.37 31.94
N LYS A 78 11.30 11.51 31.70
CA LYS A 78 11.58 12.51 32.71
C LYS A 78 10.33 13.02 33.43
N TRP A 79 9.26 13.33 32.68
CA TRP A 79 8.00 13.80 33.24
C TRP A 79 7.22 12.72 33.97
N MET A 80 7.31 11.47 33.50
CA MET A 80 6.77 10.32 34.20
C MET A 80 7.43 10.09 35.54
N ASP A 81 8.77 10.19 35.61
CA ASP A 81 9.55 10.08 36.89
C ASP A 81 9.16 11.17 37.89
N ILE A 82 9.00 12.41 37.43
CA ILE A 82 8.56 13.54 38.27
C ILE A 82 7.15 13.26 38.83
N LEU A 83 6.22 12.81 37.99
CA LEU A 83 4.85 12.51 38.39
C LEU A 83 4.80 11.32 39.35
N GLU A 84 5.52 10.24 39.10
CA GLU A 84 5.58 9.05 39.92
C GLU A 84 6.14 9.38 41.32
N SER A 85 7.18 10.20 41.39
CA SER A 85 7.76 10.69 42.64
C SER A 85 6.77 11.53 43.48
N ALA A 86 5.82 12.20 42.81
CA ALA A 86 4.83 13.06 43.47
C ALA A 86 3.60 12.31 43.96
N VAL A 87 3.14 11.26 43.23
CA VAL A 87 1.83 10.60 43.50
C VAL A 87 1.94 9.12 43.88
N GLY A 88 3.13 8.54 43.74
CA GLY A 88 3.36 7.10 43.94
C GLY A 88 3.02 6.25 42.71
N GLY A 89 3.71 5.09 42.58
CA GLY A 89 3.63 4.22 41.40
C GLY A 89 2.27 3.56 41.15
N ASP A 90 1.45 3.41 42.18
CA ASP A 90 0.12 2.74 42.11
C ASP A 90 -1.03 3.71 41.78
N ASN A 91 -0.73 4.97 41.48
CA ASN A 91 -1.76 5.95 41.13
C ASN A 91 -2.46 5.57 39.82
N PRO A 92 -3.81 5.44 39.78
CA PRO A 92 -4.54 4.98 38.59
C PRO A 92 -4.34 5.87 37.35
N GLU A 93 -4.21 7.19 37.54
CA GLU A 93 -3.98 8.12 36.43
C GLU A 93 -2.54 8.02 35.89
N LEU A 94 -1.55 7.76 36.75
CA LEU A 94 -0.19 7.47 36.35
C LEU A 94 -0.12 6.19 35.52
N LEU A 95 -0.77 5.13 35.97
CA LEU A 95 -0.84 3.85 35.24
C LEU A 95 -1.48 4.02 33.87
N GLN A 96 -2.57 4.80 33.78
CA GLN A 96 -3.20 5.12 32.49
C GLN A 96 -2.26 5.91 31.56
N LEU A 97 -1.50 6.87 32.06
CA LEU A 97 -0.52 7.63 31.26
C LEU A 97 0.63 6.74 30.79
N ARG A 98 1.08 5.81 31.62
CA ARG A 98 2.10 4.81 31.26
C ARG A 98 1.62 3.90 30.12
N GLU A 99 0.41 3.35 30.23
CA GLU A 99 -0.22 2.54 29.18
C GLU A 99 -0.35 3.32 27.85
N GLN A 100 -0.77 4.59 27.92
CA GLN A 100 -0.85 5.47 26.75
C GLN A 100 0.51 5.70 26.10
N GLY A 101 1.55 5.94 26.92
CA GLY A 101 2.93 6.13 26.44
C GLY A 101 3.48 4.86 25.79
N GLU A 102 3.37 3.72 26.46
CA GLU A 102 3.81 2.43 25.90
C GLU A 102 3.13 2.09 24.58
N CYS A 103 1.80 2.31 24.51
CA CYS A 103 1.07 2.12 23.25
C CYS A 103 1.59 3.05 22.14
N ALA A 104 1.86 4.32 22.45
CA ALA A 104 2.37 5.27 21.47
C ALA A 104 3.81 4.97 21.04
N ILE A 105 4.70 4.54 21.98
CA ILE A 105 6.06 4.08 21.69
C ILE A 105 6.03 2.88 20.74
N ASN A 106 5.20 1.87 21.04
CA ASN A 106 5.07 0.67 20.22
C ASN A 106 4.58 1.01 18.80
N LYS A 107 3.62 1.93 18.67
CA LYS A 107 3.17 2.42 17.36
C LYS A 107 4.27 3.15 16.60
N ALA A 108 5.02 4.00 17.27
CA ALA A 108 6.12 4.74 16.64
C ALA A 108 7.25 3.79 16.18
N LEU A 109 7.58 2.77 16.97
CA LEU A 109 8.53 1.71 16.60
C LEU A 109 8.03 0.90 15.40
N ALA A 110 6.78 0.41 15.44
CA ALA A 110 6.18 -0.32 14.34
C ALA A 110 6.17 0.50 13.04
N ARG A 111 5.91 1.81 13.14
CA ARG A 111 5.99 2.72 11.99
C ARG A 111 7.42 2.92 11.50
N HIS A 112 8.39 3.05 12.41
CA HIS A 112 9.81 3.18 12.06
C HIS A 112 10.34 1.92 11.36
N GLU A 113 9.92 0.74 11.81
CA GLU A 113 10.33 -0.56 11.27
C GLU A 113 9.52 -0.99 10.04
N HIS A 114 8.50 -0.21 9.66
CA HIS A 114 7.64 -0.59 8.54
C HIS A 114 8.45 -0.75 7.25
N PRO A 115 8.26 -1.85 6.47
CA PRO A 115 9.08 -2.17 5.29
C PRO A 115 9.10 -1.07 4.23
N ILE A 116 8.01 -0.30 4.11
CA ILE A 116 7.90 0.80 3.15
C ILE A 116 8.37 2.16 3.68
N ASN A 117 8.92 2.22 4.92
CA ASN A 117 9.45 3.46 5.45
C ASN A 117 10.63 3.96 4.60
N PRO A 118 10.51 5.11 3.94
CA PRO A 118 11.52 5.59 2.99
C PRO A 118 12.88 5.89 3.64
N THR A 119 12.95 6.06 4.97
CA THR A 119 14.22 6.28 5.68
C THR A 119 15.06 5.02 5.79
N ASN A 120 14.43 3.84 5.69
CA ASN A 120 15.08 2.54 5.79
C ASN A 120 15.44 1.95 4.41
N VAL A 121 15.01 2.61 3.32
CA VAL A 121 15.14 2.11 1.95
C VAL A 121 16.42 2.65 1.31
N THR A 122 17.38 1.79 1.06
CA THR A 122 18.61 2.13 0.31
C THR A 122 18.35 2.06 -1.20
N PRO A 123 18.89 3.01 -1.99
CA PRO A 123 18.81 2.92 -3.45
C PRO A 123 19.49 1.65 -3.98
N ILE A 124 18.88 1.02 -4.97
CA ILE A 124 19.36 -0.20 -5.62
C ILE A 124 19.97 0.11 -6.98
N THR A 125 20.79 -0.81 -7.50
CA THR A 125 21.32 -0.70 -8.86
C THR A 125 20.37 -1.34 -9.86
N LEU A 126 20.35 -0.85 -11.10
CA LEU A 126 19.50 -1.38 -12.16
C LEU A 126 19.77 -2.87 -12.44
N ASP A 127 21.04 -3.29 -12.36
CA ASP A 127 21.45 -4.68 -12.56
C ASP A 127 20.89 -5.64 -11.50
N SER A 128 20.56 -5.14 -10.31
CA SER A 128 19.99 -5.97 -9.23
C SER A 128 18.49 -6.22 -9.39
N VAL A 129 17.82 -5.50 -10.27
CA VAL A 129 16.38 -5.66 -10.54
C VAL A 129 16.17 -6.81 -11.51
N LYS A 130 15.27 -7.73 -11.21
CA LYS A 130 14.93 -8.86 -12.10
C LYS A 130 14.24 -8.35 -13.37
N THR A 131 14.45 -9.05 -14.47
CA THR A 131 13.88 -8.68 -15.77
C THR A 131 12.36 -8.59 -15.76
N GLU A 132 11.70 -9.53 -15.09
CA GLU A 132 10.24 -9.49 -14.94
C GLU A 132 9.77 -8.24 -14.16
N GLU A 133 10.50 -7.84 -13.12
CA GLU A 133 10.19 -6.64 -12.34
C GLU A 133 10.42 -5.36 -13.15
N LEU A 134 11.41 -5.33 -14.04
CA LEU A 134 11.62 -4.24 -14.99
C LEU A 134 10.45 -4.12 -15.98
N LEU A 135 9.94 -5.22 -16.52
CA LEU A 135 8.77 -5.24 -17.41
C LEU A 135 7.51 -4.74 -16.69
N ILE A 136 7.31 -5.15 -15.44
CA ILE A 136 6.22 -4.69 -14.59
C ILE A 136 6.36 -3.18 -14.31
N LEU A 137 7.55 -2.73 -13.95
CA LEU A 137 7.85 -1.33 -13.69
C LEU A 137 7.60 -0.45 -14.92
N LEU A 138 8.04 -0.88 -16.11
CA LEU A 138 7.74 -0.23 -17.39
C LEU A 138 6.23 -0.05 -17.58
N SER A 139 5.46 -1.11 -17.34
CA SER A 139 4.00 -1.09 -17.48
C SER A 139 3.32 -0.11 -16.52
N ILE A 140 3.80 -0.05 -15.27
CA ILE A 140 3.28 0.88 -14.25
C ILE A 140 3.67 2.33 -14.58
N ILE A 141 4.91 2.58 -14.99
CA ILE A 141 5.35 3.93 -15.39
C ILE A 141 4.56 4.40 -16.62
N ASP A 142 4.34 3.53 -17.61
CA ASP A 142 3.55 3.88 -18.79
C ASP A 142 2.11 4.21 -18.43
N GLY A 143 1.46 3.39 -17.59
CA GLY A 143 0.06 3.58 -17.19
C GLY A 143 -0.19 4.69 -16.17
N CYS A 144 0.70 4.86 -15.21
CA CYS A 144 0.50 5.71 -14.03
C CYS A 144 1.54 6.80 -13.86
N GLY A 145 2.64 6.79 -14.62
CA GLY A 145 3.77 7.69 -14.46
C GLY A 145 3.53 9.09 -14.98
N GLY A 146 4.14 10.06 -14.32
CA GLY A 146 4.20 11.47 -14.72
C GLY A 146 5.61 12.03 -14.51
N ASP A 147 5.81 13.34 -14.71
CA ASP A 147 7.12 13.98 -14.60
C ASP A 147 7.73 13.99 -13.19
N TRP A 148 6.90 13.74 -12.16
CA TRP A 148 7.30 13.83 -10.74
C TRP A 148 6.95 12.59 -9.94
N GLY A 149 7.00 11.42 -10.57
CA GLY A 149 6.72 10.14 -9.93
C GLY A 149 5.45 9.44 -10.43
N ILE A 150 5.15 8.31 -9.82
CA ILE A 150 4.05 7.43 -10.19
C ILE A 150 2.84 7.75 -9.31
N VAL A 151 1.74 8.14 -9.92
CA VAL A 151 0.44 8.34 -9.24
C VAL A 151 -0.39 7.08 -9.44
N ALA A 152 -0.26 6.13 -8.53
CA ALA A 152 -0.91 4.84 -8.63
C ALA A 152 -2.35 4.88 -8.08
N LYS A 153 -3.20 5.72 -8.64
CA LYS A 153 -4.62 5.69 -8.31
C LYS A 153 -5.26 4.40 -8.83
N GLU A 154 -6.23 3.89 -8.09
CA GLU A 154 -6.95 2.66 -8.43
C GLU A 154 -7.44 2.63 -9.89
N GLU A 155 -8.00 3.75 -10.36
CA GLU A 155 -8.48 3.87 -11.74
C GLU A 155 -7.34 3.71 -12.77
N LEU A 156 -6.15 4.28 -12.51
CA LEU A 156 -5.00 4.18 -13.40
C LEU A 156 -4.39 2.78 -13.40
N LEU A 157 -4.39 2.10 -12.24
CA LEU A 157 -3.91 0.72 -12.14
C LEU A 157 -4.76 -0.25 -12.97
N ARG A 158 -6.07 0.00 -13.10
CA ARG A 158 -6.96 -0.78 -13.99
C ARG A 158 -6.57 -0.72 -15.46
N TYR A 159 -5.90 0.34 -15.91
CA TYR A 159 -5.37 0.45 -17.27
C TYR A 159 -3.96 -0.14 -17.42
N THR A 160 -3.35 -0.54 -16.32
CA THR A 160 -2.00 -1.14 -16.33
C THR A 160 -2.07 -2.66 -16.45
N PHE A 161 -2.92 -3.33 -15.67
CA PHE A 161 -3.14 -4.77 -15.66
C PHE A 161 -4.62 -5.11 -15.82
N PRO A 162 -4.96 -6.37 -16.24
CA PRO A 162 -6.36 -6.77 -16.43
C PRO A 162 -7.21 -6.72 -15.16
N SER A 163 -6.62 -6.84 -13.98
CA SER A 163 -7.33 -6.71 -12.70
C SER A 163 -6.60 -5.85 -11.71
N LYS A 164 -7.37 -5.17 -10.84
CA LYS A 164 -6.87 -4.39 -9.71
C LYS A 164 -6.03 -5.26 -8.75
N GLU A 165 -6.48 -6.48 -8.47
CA GLU A 165 -5.78 -7.40 -7.55
C GLU A 165 -4.35 -7.68 -8.02
N ILE A 166 -4.16 -7.98 -9.31
CA ILE A 166 -2.83 -8.20 -9.86
C ILE A 166 -2.01 -6.91 -9.86
N ALA A 167 -2.59 -5.79 -10.27
CA ALA A 167 -1.90 -4.50 -10.26
C ALA A 167 -1.39 -4.12 -8.86
N ASN A 168 -2.24 -4.25 -7.85
CA ASN A 168 -1.88 -3.99 -6.45
C ASN A 168 -0.76 -4.92 -5.98
N LYS A 169 -0.88 -6.23 -6.27
CA LYS A 169 0.15 -7.22 -5.90
C LYS A 169 1.51 -6.88 -6.52
N GLN A 170 1.53 -6.45 -7.78
CA GLN A 170 2.77 -6.05 -8.45
C GLN A 170 3.36 -4.76 -7.86
N LEU A 171 2.53 -3.76 -7.56
CA LEU A 171 3.00 -2.52 -6.95
C LEU A 171 3.57 -2.76 -5.54
N ILE A 172 2.89 -3.59 -4.72
CA ILE A 172 3.41 -4.02 -3.40
C ILE A 172 4.77 -4.71 -3.56
N ASN A 173 4.89 -5.61 -4.53
CA ASN A 173 6.14 -6.32 -4.78
C ASN A 173 7.29 -5.35 -5.09
N LEU A 174 7.08 -4.36 -5.96
CA LEU A 174 8.09 -3.35 -6.29
C LEU A 174 8.48 -2.49 -5.07
N LEU A 175 7.53 -2.20 -4.17
CA LEU A 175 7.80 -1.48 -2.93
C LEU A 175 8.60 -2.31 -1.93
N THR A 176 8.21 -3.57 -1.72
CA THR A 176 8.89 -4.47 -0.77
C THR A 176 10.30 -4.85 -1.23
N GLN A 177 10.54 -4.82 -2.52
CA GLN A 177 11.87 -5.03 -3.11
C GLN A 177 12.68 -3.74 -3.23
N HIS A 178 12.19 -2.65 -2.71
CA HIS A 178 12.84 -1.34 -2.74
C HIS A 178 13.12 -0.77 -4.13
N ILE A 179 12.43 -1.28 -5.17
CA ILE A 179 12.50 -0.75 -6.54
C ILE A 179 11.78 0.59 -6.61
N LEU A 180 10.66 0.69 -5.92
CA LEU A 180 9.92 1.93 -5.66
C LEU A 180 10.06 2.33 -4.21
N LYS A 181 9.94 3.63 -3.94
CA LYS A 181 9.86 4.21 -2.61
C LYS A 181 8.78 5.28 -2.56
N ILE A 182 8.35 5.62 -1.36
CA ILE A 182 7.46 6.76 -1.08
C ILE A 182 8.32 7.95 -0.65
N SER A 183 7.84 9.18 -0.83
CA SER A 183 8.49 10.34 -0.23
C SER A 183 8.37 10.33 1.30
N VAL A 184 9.34 10.90 1.99
CA VAL A 184 9.29 11.04 3.46
C VAL A 184 8.08 11.84 3.89
N SER A 185 7.72 12.89 3.13
CA SER A 185 6.54 13.73 3.41
C SER A 185 5.23 12.95 3.30
N ASP A 186 5.05 12.14 2.24
CA ASP A 186 3.85 11.34 2.05
C ASP A 186 3.73 10.28 3.14
N PHE A 187 4.83 9.56 3.43
CA PHE A 187 4.85 8.58 4.51
C PHE A 187 4.50 9.19 5.87
N SER A 188 5.02 10.38 6.17
CA SER A 188 4.76 11.10 7.42
C SER A 188 3.30 11.56 7.55
N SER A 189 2.62 11.81 6.43
CA SER A 189 1.23 12.25 6.40
C SER A 189 0.21 11.11 6.55
N LEU A 190 0.61 9.85 6.34
CA LEU A 190 -0.26 8.69 6.50
C LEU A 190 -0.66 8.49 7.96
N LYS A 191 -1.90 8.09 8.19
CA LYS A 191 -2.35 7.61 9.51
C LYS A 191 -1.89 6.16 9.69
N ASP A 192 -1.82 5.71 10.95
CA ASP A 192 -1.42 4.33 11.24
C ASP A 192 -2.34 3.29 10.58
N ASP A 193 -3.65 3.55 10.54
CA ASP A 193 -4.61 2.68 9.88
C ASP A 193 -4.41 2.61 8.35
N ASP A 194 -3.95 3.70 7.74
CA ASP A 194 -3.69 3.79 6.30
C ASP A 194 -2.45 2.97 5.90
N LEU A 195 -1.45 2.82 6.80
CA LEU A 195 -0.25 2.04 6.55
C LEU A 195 -0.53 0.54 6.33
N TYR A 196 -1.58 0.04 6.98
CA TYR A 196 -2.00 -1.36 6.86
C TYR A 196 -3.14 -1.57 5.88
N ASN A 197 -3.72 -0.47 5.35
CA ASN A 197 -4.75 -0.49 4.33
C ASN A 197 -4.17 -0.03 2.99
N PHE A 198 -3.75 -1.00 2.17
CA PHE A 198 -3.10 -0.72 0.90
C PHE A 198 -3.97 0.09 -0.09
N ASP A 199 -5.28 -0.12 -0.08
CA ASP A 199 -6.21 0.62 -0.95
C ASP A 199 -6.30 2.11 -0.55
N ALA A 200 -6.23 2.42 0.73
CA ALA A 200 -6.16 3.81 1.21
C ALA A 200 -4.82 4.44 0.85
N PHE A 201 -3.73 3.75 1.11
CA PHE A 201 -2.37 4.19 0.89
C PHE A 201 -2.04 4.45 -0.60
N ILE A 202 -2.50 3.61 -1.53
CA ILE A 202 -2.31 3.76 -2.98
C ILE A 202 -2.83 5.12 -3.50
N ASN A 203 -3.94 5.61 -2.94
CA ASN A 203 -4.57 6.85 -3.37
C ASN A 203 -3.96 8.09 -2.72
N LEU A 204 -3.21 7.94 -1.63
CA LEU A 204 -2.65 9.02 -0.83
C LEU A 204 -1.19 9.32 -1.17
N CYS A 205 -0.44 8.33 -1.68
CA CYS A 205 1.00 8.46 -1.89
C CYS A 205 1.36 8.55 -3.36
N ARG A 206 2.48 9.23 -3.60
CA ARG A 206 3.21 9.20 -4.86
C ARG A 206 4.45 8.33 -4.69
N PHE A 207 4.68 7.46 -5.67
CA PHE A 207 5.81 6.53 -5.68
C PHE A 207 6.92 7.07 -6.56
N HIS A 208 8.15 6.91 -6.13
CA HIS A 208 9.35 7.35 -6.81
C HIS A 208 10.26 6.16 -7.11
N LEU A 209 11.01 6.25 -8.19
CA LEU A 209 12.03 5.27 -8.50
C LEU A 209 13.14 5.32 -7.45
N ASN A 210 13.56 4.15 -6.98
CA ASN A 210 14.65 4.04 -6.03
C ASN A 210 15.87 3.33 -6.65
N ILE A 211 16.10 3.58 -7.94
CA ILE A 211 17.16 2.98 -8.73
C ILE A 211 18.22 4.04 -9.01
N ILE A 212 19.49 3.72 -8.71
CA ILE A 212 20.62 4.63 -8.90
C ILE A 212 20.75 5.01 -10.38
N GLY A 213 20.84 6.30 -10.66
CA GLY A 213 21.08 6.83 -12.01
C GLY A 213 19.85 6.92 -12.90
N ILE A 214 18.66 6.53 -12.40
CA ILE A 214 17.40 6.71 -13.15
C ILE A 214 16.67 7.94 -12.65
N SER A 215 16.19 8.77 -13.59
CA SER A 215 15.38 9.97 -13.32
C SER A 215 13.93 9.60 -13.04
N ASP A 216 13.23 10.37 -12.20
CA ASP A 216 11.78 10.27 -11.99
C ASP A 216 10.94 10.81 -13.18
N THR A 217 11.57 11.28 -14.24
CA THR A 217 10.87 11.74 -15.46
C THR A 217 10.42 10.54 -16.30
N LYS A 218 9.13 10.43 -16.56
CA LYS A 218 8.51 9.30 -17.29
C LYS A 218 9.26 8.95 -18.58
N THR A 219 9.49 9.91 -19.47
CA THR A 219 10.11 9.67 -20.79
C THR A 219 11.52 9.10 -20.68
N ILE A 220 12.33 9.65 -19.76
CA ILE A 220 13.73 9.21 -19.55
C ILE A 220 13.73 7.82 -18.93
N SER A 221 12.90 7.60 -17.91
CA SER A 221 12.81 6.31 -17.22
C SER A 221 12.37 5.19 -18.16
N LEU A 222 11.33 5.40 -18.97
CA LEU A 222 10.86 4.41 -19.94
C LEU A 222 11.95 4.00 -20.90
N LYS A 223 12.67 4.97 -21.51
CA LYS A 223 13.72 4.68 -22.47
C LYS A 223 14.88 3.87 -21.84
N VAL A 224 15.38 4.30 -20.69
CA VAL A 224 16.49 3.61 -20.00
C VAL A 224 16.09 2.19 -19.60
N LEU A 225 14.89 2.00 -19.06
CA LEU A 225 14.42 0.69 -18.66
C LEU A 225 14.15 -0.24 -19.87
N GLN A 226 13.63 0.29 -20.99
CA GLN A 226 13.45 -0.47 -22.22
C GLN A 226 14.78 -0.95 -22.79
N GLU A 227 15.78 -0.06 -22.88
CA GLU A 227 17.12 -0.43 -23.33
C GLU A 227 17.77 -1.49 -22.42
N GLU A 228 17.51 -1.45 -21.13
CA GLU A 228 18.04 -2.42 -20.19
C GLU A 228 17.35 -3.78 -20.32
N VAL A 229 16.02 -3.79 -20.42
CA VAL A 229 15.24 -5.03 -20.61
C VAL A 229 15.71 -5.79 -21.85
N LEU A 230 15.97 -5.09 -22.97
CA LEU A 230 16.40 -5.71 -24.22
C LEU A 230 17.81 -6.36 -24.14
N LYS A 231 18.62 -6.01 -23.14
CA LYS A 231 19.96 -6.61 -22.92
C LYS A 231 19.93 -7.88 -22.07
N ARG A 232 18.80 -8.19 -21.43
CA ARG A 232 18.71 -9.28 -20.47
C ARG A 232 18.61 -10.65 -21.14
N GLU A 233 19.43 -11.60 -20.70
CA GLU A 233 19.47 -12.98 -21.23
C GLU A 233 18.20 -13.78 -20.88
N ASP A 234 17.59 -13.51 -19.71
CA ASP A 234 16.41 -14.21 -19.18
C ASP A 234 15.07 -13.58 -19.64
N ILE A 235 15.11 -12.76 -20.68
CA ILE A 235 13.95 -11.98 -21.13
C ILE A 235 12.77 -12.85 -21.55
N LYS A 236 13.02 -13.96 -22.25
CA LYS A 236 11.97 -14.87 -22.74
C LYS A 236 11.20 -15.50 -21.60
N ASP A 237 11.91 -16.01 -20.58
CA ASP A 237 11.30 -16.59 -19.39
C ASP A 237 10.53 -15.55 -18.59
N SER A 238 11.07 -14.33 -18.50
CA SER A 238 10.43 -13.20 -17.82
C SER A 238 9.14 -12.78 -18.53
N ILE A 239 9.11 -12.75 -19.87
CA ILE A 239 7.90 -12.51 -20.66
C ILE A 239 6.85 -13.60 -20.38
N ILE A 240 7.22 -14.87 -20.37
CA ILE A 240 6.30 -15.98 -20.09
C ILE A 240 5.70 -15.83 -18.70
N ASN A 241 6.49 -15.52 -17.69
CA ASN A 241 6.01 -15.31 -16.33
C ASN A 241 5.05 -14.13 -16.23
N LEU A 242 5.38 -13.02 -16.87
CA LEU A 242 4.49 -11.85 -16.93
C LEU A 242 3.19 -12.17 -17.69
N TRP A 243 3.27 -12.88 -18.81
CA TRP A 243 2.10 -13.33 -19.58
C TRP A 243 1.14 -14.20 -18.74
N ARG A 244 1.67 -15.13 -17.93
CA ARG A 244 0.86 -15.91 -16.98
C ARG A 244 0.14 -15.01 -15.97
N LYS A 245 0.81 -13.98 -15.45
CA LYS A 245 0.20 -12.99 -14.54
C LYS A 245 -0.92 -12.18 -15.24
N ILE A 246 -0.72 -11.81 -16.50
CA ILE A 246 -1.76 -11.17 -17.32
C ILE A 246 -2.98 -12.09 -17.47
N ASN A 247 -2.76 -13.37 -17.78
CA ASN A 247 -3.83 -14.35 -17.94
C ASN A 247 -4.64 -14.53 -16.63
N LEU A 248 -3.94 -14.60 -15.50
CA LEU A 248 -4.57 -14.64 -14.18
C LEU A 248 -5.36 -13.34 -13.89
N GLY A 249 -4.83 -12.19 -14.27
CA GLY A 249 -5.53 -10.92 -14.16
C GLY A 249 -6.86 -10.92 -14.94
N TYR A 250 -6.93 -11.52 -16.12
CA TYR A 250 -8.16 -11.68 -16.88
C TYR A 250 -9.18 -12.59 -16.18
N PHE A 251 -8.72 -13.62 -15.49
CA PHE A 251 -9.60 -14.44 -14.62
C PHE A 251 -10.27 -13.59 -13.55
N TYR A 252 -9.47 -12.84 -12.76
CA TYR A 252 -10.00 -12.01 -11.68
C TYR A 252 -10.94 -10.91 -12.19
N ASN A 253 -10.57 -10.23 -13.26
CA ASN A 253 -11.41 -9.20 -13.87
C ASN A 253 -12.75 -9.79 -14.35
N THR A 254 -12.73 -10.96 -14.96
CA THR A 254 -13.97 -11.65 -15.41
C THR A 254 -14.82 -12.07 -14.22
N LEU A 255 -14.20 -12.60 -13.18
CA LEU A 255 -14.89 -13.01 -11.96
C LEU A 255 -15.57 -11.81 -11.29
N GLU A 256 -14.83 -10.72 -11.05
CA GLU A 256 -15.36 -9.48 -10.47
C GLU A 256 -16.50 -8.89 -11.29
N TYR A 257 -16.34 -8.83 -12.61
CA TYR A 257 -17.37 -8.30 -13.51
C TYR A 257 -18.68 -9.08 -13.44
N TYR A 258 -18.64 -10.41 -13.41
CA TYR A 258 -19.86 -11.20 -13.33
C TYR A 258 -20.47 -11.23 -11.94
N LEU A 259 -19.65 -11.21 -10.89
CA LEU A 259 -20.13 -11.09 -9.52
C LEU A 259 -20.79 -9.73 -9.27
N SER A 260 -20.22 -8.63 -9.75
CA SER A 260 -20.79 -7.29 -9.60
C SER A 260 -22.16 -7.14 -10.27
N LYS A 261 -22.42 -7.87 -11.36
CA LYS A 261 -23.75 -7.91 -12.00
C LYS A 261 -24.82 -8.55 -11.14
N ILE A 262 -24.43 -9.42 -10.22
CA ILE A 262 -25.37 -10.07 -9.29
C ILE A 262 -25.55 -9.19 -8.07
N SER A 263 -24.44 -8.78 -7.48
CA SER A 263 -24.38 -7.92 -6.29
C SER A 263 -22.99 -7.32 -6.14
N GLU A 264 -22.90 -6.00 -6.03
CA GLU A 264 -21.62 -5.32 -5.73
C GLU A 264 -21.01 -5.86 -4.44
N ARG A 265 -21.83 -6.17 -3.45
CA ARG A 265 -21.39 -6.77 -2.19
C ARG A 265 -20.70 -8.13 -2.41
N TRP A 266 -21.20 -8.96 -3.31
CA TRP A 266 -20.58 -10.26 -3.59
C TRP A 266 -19.22 -10.12 -4.26
N ALA A 267 -19.07 -9.16 -5.16
CA ALA A 267 -17.78 -8.87 -5.79
C ALA A 267 -16.73 -8.40 -4.76
N GLN A 268 -17.16 -7.66 -3.75
CA GLN A 268 -16.26 -7.15 -2.69
C GLN A 268 -15.94 -8.18 -1.60
N GLU A 269 -16.90 -9.02 -1.23
CA GLU A 269 -16.77 -9.96 -0.11
C GLU A 269 -16.24 -11.35 -0.52
N PHE A 270 -16.26 -11.68 -1.81
CA PHE A 270 -15.82 -13.00 -2.27
C PHE A 270 -14.29 -13.10 -2.27
N LEU A 271 -13.77 -14.02 -1.47
CA LEU A 271 -12.34 -14.30 -1.40
C LEU A 271 -12.07 -15.75 -1.83
N LEU A 272 -11.13 -15.91 -2.75
CA LEU A 272 -10.58 -17.23 -3.06
C LEU A 272 -9.78 -17.76 -1.87
N ASN A 273 -9.96 -19.04 -1.55
CA ASN A 273 -9.09 -19.68 -0.57
C ASN A 273 -7.68 -19.89 -1.13
N GLU A 274 -6.71 -20.06 -0.25
CA GLU A 274 -5.30 -20.15 -0.61
C GLU A 274 -5.00 -21.31 -1.58
N ASN A 275 -5.61 -22.46 -1.38
CA ASN A 275 -5.41 -23.62 -2.26
C ASN A 275 -5.90 -23.34 -3.70
N THR A 276 -7.06 -22.73 -3.87
CA THR A 276 -7.56 -22.36 -5.21
C THR A 276 -6.70 -21.28 -5.85
N ARG A 277 -6.19 -20.33 -5.06
CA ARG A 277 -5.28 -19.29 -5.53
C ARG A 277 -3.97 -19.89 -6.04
N GLN A 278 -3.35 -20.77 -5.29
CA GLN A 278 -2.13 -21.47 -5.69
C GLN A 278 -2.32 -22.33 -6.95
N ARG A 279 -3.46 -23.02 -7.10
CA ARG A 279 -3.77 -23.76 -8.33
C ARG A 279 -3.87 -22.83 -9.54
N LEU A 280 -4.55 -21.71 -9.40
CA LEU A 280 -4.66 -20.70 -10.46
C LEU A 280 -3.30 -20.09 -10.84
N GLU A 281 -2.43 -19.84 -9.88
CA GLU A 281 -1.09 -19.32 -10.12
C GLU A 281 -0.17 -20.32 -10.84
N ASN A 282 -0.38 -21.62 -10.62
CA ASN A 282 0.43 -22.69 -11.20
C ASN A 282 -0.06 -23.18 -12.58
N ILE A 283 -1.32 -22.95 -12.92
CA ILE A 283 -1.87 -23.43 -14.17
C ILE A 283 -1.31 -22.68 -15.39
N ILE A 284 -0.87 -23.43 -16.39
CA ILE A 284 -0.38 -22.86 -17.65
C ILE A 284 -1.48 -23.00 -18.71
N THR A 285 -2.15 -21.90 -19.01
CA THR A 285 -3.28 -21.86 -19.96
C THR A 285 -3.48 -20.44 -20.49
N SER A 286 -4.35 -20.27 -21.49
CA SER A 286 -4.65 -18.95 -22.06
C SER A 286 -5.64 -18.15 -21.20
N ALA A 287 -5.60 -16.81 -21.35
CA ALA A 287 -6.53 -15.90 -20.68
C ALA A 287 -7.99 -16.20 -21.04
N ARG A 288 -8.28 -16.56 -22.32
CA ARG A 288 -9.63 -16.91 -22.78
C ARG A 288 -10.22 -18.11 -22.04
N ARG A 289 -9.41 -19.13 -21.71
CA ARG A 289 -9.84 -20.31 -20.96
C ARG A 289 -10.10 -19.97 -19.49
N LEU A 290 -9.21 -19.20 -18.88
CA LEU A 290 -9.40 -18.72 -17.51
C LEU A 290 -10.63 -17.83 -17.38
N SER A 291 -10.83 -16.88 -18.30
CA SER A 291 -12.05 -16.05 -18.35
C SER A 291 -13.32 -16.89 -18.52
N PHE A 292 -13.27 -17.96 -19.33
CA PHE A 292 -14.41 -18.87 -19.47
C PHE A 292 -14.70 -19.60 -18.16
N SER A 293 -13.68 -20.07 -17.45
CA SER A 293 -13.88 -20.76 -16.16
C SER A 293 -14.52 -19.83 -15.12
N ALA A 294 -14.04 -18.59 -15.00
CA ALA A 294 -14.64 -17.58 -14.12
C ALA A 294 -16.11 -17.31 -14.48
N TYR A 295 -16.40 -17.04 -15.75
CA TYR A 295 -17.76 -16.81 -16.25
C TYR A 295 -18.70 -17.96 -15.94
N LYS A 296 -18.29 -19.19 -16.27
CA LYS A 296 -19.13 -20.39 -16.07
C LYS A 296 -19.35 -20.69 -14.61
N SER A 297 -18.34 -20.53 -13.76
CA SER A 297 -18.46 -20.73 -12.32
C SER A 297 -19.51 -19.81 -11.71
N VAL A 298 -19.48 -18.52 -12.08
CA VAL A 298 -20.47 -17.55 -11.60
C VAL A 298 -21.87 -17.93 -12.09
N ASN A 299 -22.05 -18.17 -13.40
CA ASN A 299 -23.36 -18.51 -13.96
C ASN A 299 -23.96 -19.80 -13.38
N SER A 300 -23.13 -20.84 -13.16
CA SER A 300 -23.60 -22.08 -12.54
C SER A 300 -24.07 -21.84 -11.11
N THR A 301 -23.33 -21.01 -10.36
CA THR A 301 -23.67 -20.67 -8.97
C THR A 301 -24.94 -19.83 -8.88
N VAL A 302 -25.15 -18.85 -9.77
CA VAL A 302 -26.35 -18.01 -9.83
C VAL A 302 -27.59 -18.84 -10.13
N GLY A 303 -27.54 -19.66 -11.17
CA GLY A 303 -28.65 -20.53 -11.51
C GLY A 303 -29.10 -21.45 -10.37
N PHE A 304 -28.13 -21.92 -9.58
CA PHE A 304 -28.41 -22.71 -8.37
C PHE A 304 -29.00 -21.88 -7.24
N HIS A 305 -28.47 -20.69 -6.98
CA HIS A 305 -28.95 -19.78 -5.95
C HIS A 305 -30.40 -19.34 -6.21
N GLU A 306 -30.74 -19.00 -7.45
CA GLU A 306 -32.09 -18.64 -7.86
C GLU A 306 -33.07 -19.78 -7.70
N LEU A 307 -32.65 -21.01 -7.97
CA LEU A 307 -33.52 -22.21 -7.87
C LEU A 307 -33.75 -22.65 -6.43
N GLN A 308 -32.78 -22.45 -5.53
CA GLN A 308 -32.82 -23.04 -4.17
C GLN A 308 -32.87 -22.03 -3.02
N SER A 309 -32.85 -20.71 -3.30
CA SER A 309 -32.87 -19.64 -2.27
C SER A 309 -31.83 -19.86 -1.18
N THR A 310 -30.60 -20.21 -1.53
CA THR A 310 -29.52 -20.56 -0.61
C THR A 310 -28.92 -19.31 0.09
N GLY A 311 -28.49 -19.47 1.34
CA GLY A 311 -27.84 -18.38 2.07
C GLY A 311 -26.47 -17.99 1.49
N THR A 312 -26.01 -16.75 1.74
CA THR A 312 -24.79 -16.15 1.19
C THR A 312 -23.56 -17.04 1.35
N LYS A 313 -23.32 -17.58 2.54
CA LYS A 313 -22.17 -18.45 2.84
C LYS A 313 -22.19 -19.74 2.02
N HIS A 314 -23.36 -20.32 1.84
CA HIS A 314 -23.50 -21.53 1.02
C HIS A 314 -23.21 -21.23 -0.45
N THR A 315 -23.70 -20.11 -0.96
CA THR A 315 -23.48 -19.67 -2.33
C THR A 315 -22.00 -19.38 -2.60
N GLN A 316 -21.28 -18.76 -1.65
CA GLN A 316 -19.83 -18.55 -1.73
C GLN A 316 -19.06 -19.88 -1.81
N ASN A 317 -19.42 -20.86 -1.00
CA ASN A 317 -18.81 -22.20 -1.03
C ASN A 317 -19.08 -22.91 -2.36
N MET A 318 -20.27 -22.75 -2.92
CA MET A 318 -20.62 -23.29 -4.22
C MET A 318 -19.81 -22.64 -5.33
N LEU A 319 -19.66 -21.32 -5.33
CA LEU A 319 -18.83 -20.61 -6.29
C LEU A 319 -17.38 -21.12 -6.25
N LEU A 320 -16.83 -21.28 -5.06
CA LEU A 320 -15.49 -21.84 -4.89
C LEU A 320 -15.39 -23.29 -5.43
N HIS A 321 -16.41 -24.09 -5.19
CA HIS A 321 -16.49 -25.46 -5.74
C HIS A 321 -16.55 -25.45 -7.29
N GLU A 322 -17.38 -24.62 -7.89
CA GLU A 322 -17.48 -24.50 -9.34
C GLU A 322 -16.17 -23.98 -9.97
N ILE A 323 -15.50 -23.00 -9.35
CA ILE A 323 -14.18 -22.53 -9.79
C ILE A 323 -13.19 -23.70 -9.79
N ASN A 324 -13.08 -24.44 -8.71
CA ASN A 324 -12.16 -25.59 -8.62
C ASN A 324 -12.47 -26.69 -9.64
N LYS A 325 -13.76 -26.94 -9.91
CA LYS A 325 -14.22 -27.88 -10.93
C LYS A 325 -13.76 -27.45 -12.34
N TYR A 326 -13.95 -26.17 -12.71
CA TYR A 326 -13.49 -25.68 -14.00
C TYR A 326 -11.98 -25.61 -14.15
N ILE A 327 -11.25 -25.31 -13.05
CA ILE A 327 -9.78 -25.43 -13.02
C ILE A 327 -9.38 -26.88 -13.32
N SER A 328 -10.03 -27.86 -12.67
CA SER A 328 -9.74 -29.28 -12.93
C SER A 328 -10.03 -29.70 -14.37
N PHE A 329 -11.05 -29.12 -15.01
CA PHE A 329 -11.29 -29.36 -16.44
C PHE A 329 -10.19 -28.79 -17.33
N ILE A 330 -9.66 -27.60 -17.01
CA ILE A 330 -8.52 -27.03 -17.74
C ILE A 330 -7.28 -27.90 -17.58
N GLU A 331 -7.01 -28.43 -16.37
CA GLU A 331 -5.87 -29.29 -16.08
C GLU A 331 -5.94 -30.66 -16.78
N GLN A 332 -7.16 -31.18 -17.03
CA GLN A 332 -7.37 -32.57 -17.48
C GLN A 332 -7.71 -32.68 -18.96
N SER A 333 -8.14 -31.62 -19.64
CA SER A 333 -8.67 -31.72 -20.98
C SER A 333 -8.10 -30.73 -22.00
N ASP A 334 -7.91 -31.23 -23.22
CA ASP A 334 -7.63 -30.42 -24.42
C ASP A 334 -8.90 -29.74 -25.01
N VAL A 335 -10.03 -29.76 -24.30
CA VAL A 335 -11.27 -29.19 -24.79
C VAL A 335 -11.18 -27.67 -24.77
N ASP A 336 -11.40 -27.04 -25.90
CA ASP A 336 -11.32 -25.60 -26.10
C ASP A 336 -12.58 -24.89 -25.58
N TYR A 337 -12.72 -24.87 -24.25
CA TYR A 337 -13.68 -24.00 -23.60
C TYR A 337 -13.08 -22.60 -23.52
N SER A 338 -13.60 -21.67 -24.31
CA SER A 338 -13.02 -20.31 -24.37
C SER A 338 -14.10 -19.24 -24.31
N LYS A 339 -13.71 -18.06 -23.90
CA LYS A 339 -14.52 -16.85 -23.92
C LYS A 339 -13.76 -15.78 -24.71
N PRO A 340 -14.41 -15.15 -25.72
CA PRO A 340 -13.77 -14.08 -26.45
C PRO A 340 -13.47 -12.89 -25.53
N ARG A 341 -12.40 -12.16 -25.84
CA ARG A 341 -12.13 -10.86 -25.22
C ARG A 341 -13.26 -9.89 -25.55
N TYR A 342 -13.60 -9.01 -24.59
CA TYR A 342 -14.57 -7.96 -24.88
C TYR A 342 -14.00 -6.97 -25.90
N ASP A 343 -14.71 -6.73 -27.00
CA ASP A 343 -14.28 -5.82 -28.07
C ASP A 343 -14.00 -4.37 -27.60
N LYS A 344 -14.61 -3.98 -26.48
CA LYS A 344 -14.45 -2.64 -25.91
C LYS A 344 -13.39 -2.55 -24.79
N MET A 345 -12.67 -3.63 -24.53
CA MET A 345 -11.62 -3.60 -23.50
C MET A 345 -10.42 -2.82 -24.04
N PRO A 346 -9.97 -1.77 -23.33
CA PRO A 346 -8.81 -1.00 -23.76
C PRO A 346 -7.56 -1.88 -23.79
N ILE A 347 -6.57 -1.51 -24.61
CA ILE A 347 -5.24 -2.10 -24.55
C ILE A 347 -4.60 -1.62 -23.24
N LEU A 348 -4.16 -2.56 -22.43
CA LEU A 348 -3.53 -2.30 -21.14
C LEU A 348 -2.08 -1.90 -21.33
N SER A 349 -1.52 -1.12 -20.40
CA SER A 349 -0.12 -0.68 -20.50
C SER A 349 0.85 -1.85 -20.54
N VAL A 350 0.58 -2.93 -19.78
CA VAL A 350 1.40 -4.15 -19.83
C VAL A 350 1.35 -4.84 -21.20
N GLU A 351 0.20 -4.88 -21.84
CA GLU A 351 0.05 -5.45 -23.18
C GLU A 351 0.75 -4.59 -24.23
N ARG A 352 0.63 -3.26 -24.10
CA ARG A 352 1.31 -2.29 -24.97
C ARG A 352 2.83 -2.42 -24.87
N GLN A 353 3.39 -2.49 -23.67
CA GLN A 353 4.83 -2.67 -23.49
C GLN A 353 5.33 -4.00 -24.11
N LEU A 354 4.57 -5.08 -23.99
CA LEU A 354 4.93 -6.35 -24.60
C LEU A 354 4.79 -6.32 -26.13
N TYR A 355 3.83 -5.58 -26.67
CA TYR A 355 3.70 -5.36 -28.09
C TYR A 355 4.84 -4.48 -28.64
N ASP A 356 5.08 -3.33 -28.01
CA ASP A 356 6.07 -2.34 -28.48
C ASP A 356 7.51 -2.87 -28.43
N LEU A 357 7.82 -3.76 -27.49
CA LEU A 357 9.17 -4.32 -27.31
C LEU A 357 9.40 -5.67 -28.02
N PHE A 358 8.35 -6.46 -28.21
CA PHE A 358 8.48 -7.88 -28.62
C PHE A 358 7.45 -8.33 -29.66
N ASN A 359 6.67 -7.43 -30.24
CA ASN A 359 5.57 -7.75 -31.19
C ASN A 359 4.53 -8.76 -30.66
N LEU A 360 4.39 -8.86 -29.33
CA LEU A 360 3.37 -9.71 -28.70
C LEU A 360 2.04 -9.00 -28.70
N GLU A 361 1.24 -9.22 -29.76
CA GLU A 361 -0.09 -8.61 -29.87
C GLU A 361 -1.02 -8.98 -28.70
N PRO A 362 -1.87 -8.05 -28.24
CA PRO A 362 -2.86 -8.33 -27.20
C PRO A 362 -3.76 -9.52 -27.52
N ALA A 363 -4.03 -9.77 -28.80
CA ALA A 363 -4.79 -10.94 -29.25
C ALA A 363 -4.05 -12.25 -28.99
N ILE A 364 -2.74 -12.28 -29.19
CA ILE A 364 -1.88 -13.45 -28.88
C ILE A 364 -1.87 -13.67 -27.37
N LEU A 365 -1.59 -12.60 -26.58
CA LEU A 365 -1.57 -12.66 -25.12
C LEU A 365 -2.88 -13.20 -24.52
N TYR A 366 -4.02 -12.92 -25.15
CA TYR A 366 -5.31 -13.38 -24.66
C TYR A 366 -5.67 -14.79 -25.13
N ASN A 367 -5.41 -15.13 -26.39
CA ASN A 367 -5.91 -16.35 -27.01
C ASN A 367 -4.98 -17.54 -26.86
N GLU A 368 -3.67 -17.30 -26.85
CA GLU A 368 -2.67 -18.37 -26.90
C GLU A 368 -2.18 -18.76 -25.49
N VAL A 369 -1.65 -19.98 -25.39
CA VAL A 369 -1.00 -20.46 -24.16
C VAL A 369 0.43 -19.94 -24.12
N PRO A 370 0.88 -19.32 -23.01
CA PRO A 370 2.25 -18.83 -22.88
C PRO A 370 3.29 -19.91 -23.24
N SER A 371 4.12 -19.64 -24.24
CA SER A 371 5.18 -20.56 -24.67
C SER A 371 6.38 -19.81 -25.24
N ILE A 372 7.58 -20.35 -25.04
CA ILE A 372 8.84 -19.78 -25.55
C ILE A 372 8.81 -19.69 -27.07
N GLY A 373 8.27 -20.70 -27.76
CA GLY A 373 8.23 -20.70 -29.22
C GLY A 373 7.38 -19.57 -29.82
N ILE A 374 6.29 -19.15 -29.16
CA ILE A 374 5.50 -18.00 -29.59
C ILE A 374 6.31 -16.71 -29.37
N VAL A 375 6.94 -16.55 -28.20
CA VAL A 375 7.77 -15.37 -27.89
C VAL A 375 8.89 -15.22 -28.91
N GLU A 376 9.60 -16.31 -29.19
CA GLU A 376 10.69 -16.32 -30.20
C GLU A 376 10.20 -15.92 -31.58
N ASN A 377 9.09 -16.48 -32.05
CA ASN A 377 8.52 -16.15 -33.35
C ASN A 377 8.11 -14.67 -33.44
N CYS A 378 7.55 -14.10 -32.39
CA CYS A 378 7.19 -12.68 -32.37
C CYS A 378 8.43 -11.77 -32.38
N MET A 379 9.49 -12.09 -31.62
CA MET A 379 10.72 -11.33 -31.58
C MET A 379 11.51 -11.36 -32.91
N LEU A 380 11.45 -12.46 -33.66
CA LEU A 380 12.13 -12.58 -34.98
C LEU A 380 11.50 -11.71 -36.07
N LEU A 381 10.27 -11.24 -35.92
CA LEU A 381 9.58 -10.37 -36.88
C LEU A 381 10.17 -8.94 -36.91
N ASP A 382 10.94 -8.54 -35.92
CA ASP A 382 11.62 -7.23 -35.86
C ASP A 382 12.95 -7.18 -36.63
N GLU A 383 13.49 -8.31 -37.09
CA GLU A 383 14.76 -8.37 -37.82
C GLU A 383 14.59 -8.19 -39.35
N PHE A 384 13.37 -7.96 -39.84
CA PHE A 384 13.03 -7.73 -41.24
C PHE A 384 12.38 -6.36 -41.46
#